data_e47de9e0c5b9f312ecb70584f61224d3
#
_entry.id   e47de9e0c5b9f312ecb70584f61224d3
#
_cell.length_a   1.000
_cell.length_b   1.000
_cell.length_c   1.000
_cell.angle_alpha   90.00
_cell.angle_beta   90.00
_cell.angle_gamma   90.00
#
_symmetry.space_group_name_H-M   'P 1'
#
loop_
_entity.id
_entity.type
_entity.pdbx_description
1 polymer ?
#
loop_
_entity_poly.entity_id
_entity_poly.type
_entity_poly.pdbx_seq_one_letter_code
_entity_poly.pdbx_strand_id
1 'polypeptide(L)'
;MKKLLCLLFSFVCTTLLAQTPKPAGINLSGVVDWSTELVFTDAFKQSREWTVHEARDGAPWDSGVSIPLQANGFPLQIPYSNGVQPPQAVRALMLWDLQGHYPSGRYRLIVQGSGQVRLWGATSGTFQCPVDTMVTVNANNGGVVLEIERSTASNPIRDVKFIFPQYVNTYQNQTFTTEFLNFIKDFQSIRFMDWLRTNDSPVKTWSERTLPAHYTQTKNNGVAWEYIIELCNTAQKDAWINIPHQANDDYI
;
A
#
# COMPACT_ATOMS: atom_id res chain seq x y z
N MET A 1 -77.28 37.65 18.04
CA MET A 1 -76.94 36.24 17.89
C MET A 1 -75.76 36.11 16.95
N LYS A 2 -74.55 35.94 17.53
CA LYS A 2 -73.30 35.79 16.76
C LYS A 2 -73.05 34.31 16.52
N LYS A 3 -72.97 33.86 15.26
CA LYS A 3 -72.64 32.47 14.93
C LYS A 3 -71.09 32.34 14.93
N LEU A 4 -70.60 31.54 15.84
CA LEU A 4 -69.18 31.17 15.95
C LEU A 4 -68.88 30.07 14.94
N LEU A 5 -68.05 30.35 13.93
CA LEU A 5 -67.64 29.43 12.92
C LEU A 5 -66.32 28.76 13.41
N CYS A 6 -66.39 27.51 13.86
CA CYS A 6 -65.21 26.72 14.21
C CYS A 6 -64.56 26.15 12.95
N LEU A 7 -63.39 26.69 12.57
CA LEU A 7 -62.54 26.08 11.56
C LEU A 7 -61.69 24.94 12.20
N LEU A 8 -62.02 23.72 11.84
CA LEU A 8 -61.17 22.57 12.16
C LEU A 8 -59.99 22.58 11.15
N PHE A 9 -58.78 22.88 11.65
CA PHE A 9 -57.55 22.69 10.91
C PHE A 9 -57.12 21.22 11.08
N SER A 10 -57.32 20.37 10.08
CA SER A 10 -56.76 19.02 10.03
C SER A 10 -55.27 19.15 9.71
N PHE A 11 -54.43 18.91 10.71
CA PHE A 11 -52.97 18.77 10.52
C PHE A 11 -52.72 17.38 9.90
N VAL A 12 -52.56 17.33 8.58
CA VAL A 12 -52.02 16.15 7.90
C VAL A 12 -50.54 16.06 8.20
N CYS A 13 -50.17 15.27 9.19
CA CYS A 13 -48.75 14.95 9.45
C CYS A 13 -48.30 13.95 8.37
N THR A 14 -47.72 14.45 7.30
CA THR A 14 -47.01 13.61 6.34
C THR A 14 -45.73 13.10 7.02
N THR A 15 -45.75 11.88 7.51
CA THR A 15 -44.51 11.17 7.89
C THR A 15 -43.70 11.00 6.59
N LEU A 16 -42.70 11.83 6.43
CA LEU A 16 -41.62 11.55 5.49
C LEU A 16 -40.97 10.24 5.94
N LEU A 17 -41.38 9.14 5.35
CA LEU A 17 -40.64 7.88 5.44
C LEU A 17 -39.29 8.15 4.76
N ALA A 18 -38.29 8.46 5.55
CA ALA A 18 -36.92 8.47 5.08
C ALA A 18 -36.68 7.10 4.43
N GLN A 19 -36.48 7.09 3.12
CA GLN A 19 -36.08 5.86 2.44
C GLN A 19 -34.80 5.38 3.12
N THR A 20 -34.80 4.15 3.62
CA THR A 20 -33.56 3.52 4.08
C THR A 20 -32.57 3.62 2.93
N PRO A 21 -31.38 4.18 3.17
CA PRO A 21 -30.36 4.29 2.11
C PRO A 21 -30.18 2.93 1.45
N LYS A 22 -30.25 2.88 0.13
CA LYS A 22 -29.96 1.63 -0.58
C LYS A 22 -28.49 1.31 -0.36
N PRO A 23 -28.17 0.02 -0.11
CA PRO A 23 -26.78 -0.40 0.03
C PRO A 23 -25.97 0.03 -1.20
N ALA A 24 -24.86 0.70 -0.97
CA ALA A 24 -23.93 1.11 -2.03
C ALA A 24 -22.65 0.27 -1.97
N GLY A 25 -22.06 -0.01 -3.13
CA GLY A 25 -20.74 -0.60 -3.24
C GLY A 25 -19.71 0.44 -3.70
N ILE A 26 -18.45 0.16 -3.48
CA ILE A 26 -17.31 0.94 -3.99
C ILE A 26 -16.36 0.05 -4.78
N ASN A 27 -15.81 0.57 -5.88
CA ASN A 27 -14.66 -0.03 -6.54
C ASN A 27 -13.41 0.69 -6.03
N LEU A 28 -12.52 -0.04 -5.36
CA LEU A 28 -11.25 0.53 -4.91
C LEU A 28 -10.30 0.72 -6.09
N SER A 29 -9.55 1.81 -6.07
CA SER A 29 -8.41 2.00 -6.98
C SER A 29 -7.29 1.01 -6.66
N GLY A 30 -6.40 0.75 -7.63
CA GLY A 30 -5.22 -0.11 -7.39
C GLY A 30 -4.31 0.49 -6.31
N VAL A 31 -3.69 -0.38 -5.51
CA VAL A 31 -2.69 0.03 -4.53
C VAL A 31 -1.46 0.55 -5.26
N VAL A 32 -1.07 1.81 -4.98
CA VAL A 32 0.07 2.49 -5.60
C VAL A 32 0.70 3.49 -4.63
N ASP A 33 1.97 3.87 -4.85
CA ASP A 33 2.71 4.78 -3.98
C ASP A 33 2.25 6.26 -4.06
N TRP A 34 1.45 6.60 -5.07
CA TRP A 34 0.87 7.94 -5.27
C TRP A 34 -0.63 8.01 -4.92
N SER A 35 -1.19 6.99 -4.26
CA SER A 35 -2.58 7.02 -3.78
C SER A 35 -2.68 7.70 -2.42
N THR A 36 -3.63 8.64 -2.29
CA THR A 36 -3.96 9.29 -1.01
C THR A 36 -4.80 8.41 -0.08
N GLU A 37 -5.22 7.23 -0.53
CA GLU A 37 -6.00 6.29 0.30
C GLU A 37 -5.20 5.79 1.52
N LEU A 38 -3.86 5.73 1.41
CA LEU A 38 -2.95 5.31 2.48
C LEU A 38 -3.43 4.03 3.17
N VAL A 39 -3.62 2.97 2.39
CA VAL A 39 -4.31 1.73 2.80
C VAL A 39 -3.68 1.08 4.03
N PHE A 40 -2.34 0.88 4.00
CA PHE A 40 -1.62 0.13 5.03
C PHE A 40 -1.00 1.04 6.08
N THR A 41 -0.95 0.59 7.33
CA THR A 41 -0.20 1.26 8.43
C THR A 41 1.31 1.26 8.17
N ASP A 42 1.79 0.32 7.35
CA ASP A 42 3.15 0.25 6.83
C ASP A 42 3.19 0.81 5.40
N ALA A 43 3.66 2.04 5.23
CA ALA A 43 3.77 2.71 3.94
C ALA A 43 4.65 1.95 2.94
N PHE A 44 5.60 1.11 3.41
CA PHE A 44 6.44 0.33 2.51
C PHE A 44 5.64 -0.74 1.75
N LYS A 45 4.50 -1.20 2.27
CA LYS A 45 3.58 -2.10 1.55
C LYS A 45 2.94 -1.47 0.30
N GLN A 46 2.93 -0.13 0.22
CA GLN A 46 2.49 0.62 -0.96
C GLN A 46 3.67 1.20 -1.76
N SER A 47 4.90 0.79 -1.48
CA SER A 47 6.05 1.27 -2.25
C SER A 47 5.97 0.80 -3.71
N ARG A 48 6.49 1.63 -4.61
CA ARG A 48 6.71 1.24 -6.01
C ARG A 48 7.68 0.05 -6.06
N GLU A 49 7.56 -0.79 -7.07
CA GLU A 49 8.53 -1.86 -7.31
C GLU A 49 9.94 -1.29 -7.47
N TRP A 50 10.94 -2.13 -7.20
CA TRP A 50 12.34 -1.70 -7.26
C TRP A 50 12.69 -1.11 -8.63
N THR A 51 13.23 0.10 -8.61
CA THR A 51 13.98 0.64 -9.75
C THR A 51 15.44 0.28 -9.55
N VAL A 52 16.02 -0.41 -10.53
CA VAL A 52 17.42 -0.80 -10.54
C VAL A 52 18.25 0.32 -11.15
N HIS A 53 19.35 0.70 -10.53
CA HIS A 53 20.24 1.76 -11.03
C HIS A 53 21.70 1.40 -10.77
N GLU A 54 22.61 2.02 -11.51
CA GLU A 54 24.04 1.87 -11.24
C GLU A 54 24.40 2.41 -9.86
N ALA A 55 25.22 1.68 -9.11
CA ALA A 55 25.64 2.02 -7.74
C ALA A 55 26.74 3.12 -7.77
N ARG A 56 26.46 4.27 -8.39
CA ARG A 56 27.34 5.43 -8.48
C ARG A 56 26.55 6.73 -8.52
N ASP A 57 27.20 7.81 -8.15
CA ASP A 57 26.63 9.16 -8.25
C ASP A 57 26.38 9.55 -9.72
N GLY A 58 25.29 10.28 -9.95
CA GLY A 58 24.90 10.75 -11.28
C GLY A 58 24.47 9.66 -12.26
N ALA A 59 24.20 8.43 -11.76
CA ALA A 59 23.67 7.36 -12.57
C ALA A 59 22.26 7.69 -13.12
N PRO A 60 21.85 7.13 -14.28
CA PRO A 60 20.48 7.19 -14.73
C PRO A 60 19.51 6.69 -13.66
N TRP A 61 18.26 7.21 -13.69
CA TRP A 61 17.24 6.81 -12.72
C TRP A 61 16.99 5.31 -12.73
N ASP A 62 16.91 4.71 -13.90
CA ASP A 62 16.71 3.29 -14.14
C ASP A 62 17.76 2.80 -15.13
N SER A 63 18.43 1.71 -14.80
CA SER A 63 19.42 1.06 -15.68
C SER A 63 18.79 0.01 -16.62
N GLY A 64 17.53 -0.41 -16.38
CA GLY A 64 16.87 -1.49 -17.08
C GLY A 64 17.47 -2.88 -16.83
N VAL A 65 18.39 -3.01 -15.87
CA VAL A 65 19.08 -4.26 -15.55
C VAL A 65 18.21 -5.12 -14.64
N SER A 66 18.03 -6.39 -14.96
CA SER A 66 17.40 -7.35 -14.05
C SER A 66 18.42 -7.87 -13.05
N ILE A 67 18.00 -7.95 -11.78
CA ILE A 67 18.82 -8.48 -10.67
C ILE A 67 18.13 -9.68 -10.01
N PRO A 68 18.89 -10.61 -9.41
CA PRO A 68 18.33 -11.72 -8.64
C PRO A 68 17.59 -11.25 -7.40
N LEU A 69 16.36 -11.73 -7.20
CA LEU A 69 15.52 -11.43 -6.05
C LEU A 69 15.26 -12.68 -5.20
N GLN A 70 14.98 -12.46 -3.93
CA GLN A 70 14.43 -13.46 -3.01
C GLN A 70 12.95 -13.72 -3.36
N ALA A 71 12.36 -14.79 -2.85
CA ALA A 71 10.94 -15.12 -3.08
C ALA A 71 9.98 -14.01 -2.61
N ASN A 72 10.35 -13.22 -1.60
CA ASN A 72 9.59 -12.06 -1.11
C ASN A 72 9.90 -10.76 -1.86
N GLY A 73 10.67 -10.82 -2.94
CA GLY A 73 10.97 -9.71 -3.84
C GLY A 73 12.12 -8.79 -3.40
N PHE A 74 12.78 -9.03 -2.26
CA PHE A 74 13.99 -8.28 -1.91
C PHE A 74 15.20 -8.76 -2.73
N PRO A 75 16.18 -7.87 -3.02
CA PRO A 75 17.40 -8.29 -3.73
C PRO A 75 18.20 -9.31 -2.91
N LEU A 76 18.80 -10.30 -3.61
CA LEU A 76 19.68 -11.29 -2.97
C LEU A 76 20.98 -10.68 -2.50
N GLN A 77 21.53 -9.75 -3.27
CA GLN A 77 22.81 -9.07 -2.97
C GLN A 77 22.83 -7.69 -3.63
N ILE A 78 23.36 -6.70 -2.93
CA ILE A 78 23.64 -5.35 -3.42
C ILE A 78 25.03 -4.92 -2.92
N PRO A 79 25.88 -4.31 -3.74
CA PRO A 79 25.73 -4.13 -5.18
C PRO A 79 25.66 -5.47 -5.93
N TYR A 80 24.78 -5.53 -6.92
CA TYR A 80 24.76 -6.66 -7.83
C TYR A 80 25.71 -6.40 -9.01
N SER A 81 26.51 -7.41 -9.38
CA SER A 81 27.36 -7.35 -10.56
C SER A 81 27.32 -8.68 -11.28
N ASN A 82 27.12 -8.62 -12.59
CA ASN A 82 27.20 -9.77 -13.50
C ASN A 82 28.55 -9.80 -14.28
N GLY A 83 29.47 -8.88 -13.93
CA GLY A 83 30.78 -8.77 -14.60
C GLY A 83 30.77 -8.06 -15.96
N VAL A 84 29.59 -7.69 -16.49
CA VAL A 84 29.43 -7.03 -17.79
C VAL A 84 29.05 -5.57 -17.64
N GLN A 85 28.16 -5.28 -16.71
CA GLN A 85 27.64 -3.93 -16.45
C GLN A 85 28.20 -3.39 -15.12
N PRO A 86 28.19 -2.06 -14.93
CA PRO A 86 28.53 -1.48 -13.64
C PRO A 86 27.72 -2.11 -12.50
N PRO A 87 28.25 -2.14 -11.27
CA PRO A 87 27.51 -2.61 -10.11
C PRO A 87 26.16 -1.90 -9.95
N GLN A 88 25.10 -2.66 -9.61
CA GLN A 88 23.73 -2.16 -9.49
C GLN A 88 23.29 -2.06 -8.04
N ALA A 89 22.48 -1.05 -7.74
CA ALA A 89 21.74 -0.86 -6.51
C ALA A 89 20.22 -0.77 -6.83
N VAL A 90 19.37 -0.69 -5.82
CA VAL A 90 17.92 -0.58 -5.99
C VAL A 90 17.33 0.52 -5.12
N ARG A 91 16.26 1.13 -5.62
CA ARG A 91 15.45 2.11 -4.89
C ARG A 91 13.97 1.83 -5.06
N ALA A 92 13.18 2.15 -4.02
CA ALA A 92 11.73 2.12 -4.03
C ALA A 92 11.18 3.48 -3.59
N LEU A 93 10.11 3.94 -4.25
CA LEU A 93 9.43 5.18 -3.92
C LEU A 93 8.24 4.87 -3.01
N MET A 94 8.00 5.75 -2.04
CA MET A 94 6.85 5.72 -1.15
C MET A 94 6.26 7.12 -1.06
N LEU A 95 4.94 7.23 -0.94
CA LEU A 95 4.25 8.50 -0.69
C LEU A 95 4.63 9.57 -1.73
N TRP A 96 4.84 9.13 -2.97
CA TRP A 96 5.36 9.97 -4.05
C TRP A 96 4.22 10.78 -4.69
N ASP A 97 4.51 12.03 -5.04
CA ASP A 97 3.56 12.93 -5.73
C ASP A 97 2.25 13.20 -4.97
N LEU A 98 2.22 12.99 -3.67
CA LEU A 98 1.05 13.25 -2.81
C LEU A 98 0.92 14.71 -2.39
N GLN A 99 1.81 15.61 -2.81
CA GLN A 99 1.75 17.06 -2.55
C GLN A 99 1.49 17.42 -1.07
N GLY A 100 2.09 16.66 -0.15
CA GLY A 100 1.91 16.85 1.29
C GLY A 100 0.66 16.21 1.89
N HIS A 101 -0.18 15.53 1.10
CA HIS A 101 -1.40 14.88 1.58
C HIS A 101 -1.13 13.52 2.26
N TYR A 102 -0.16 13.51 3.18
CA TYR A 102 0.12 12.39 4.08
C TYR A 102 0.75 12.94 5.38
N PRO A 103 0.72 12.19 6.51
CA PRO A 103 1.17 12.72 7.79
C PRO A 103 2.66 13.08 7.81
N SER A 104 3.01 14.29 8.25
CA SER A 104 4.36 14.59 8.72
C SER A 104 4.53 14.06 10.14
N GLY A 105 5.77 13.71 10.53
CA GLY A 105 6.05 13.26 11.90
C GLY A 105 7.15 12.24 12.01
N ARG A 106 7.18 11.51 13.13
CA ARG A 106 8.19 10.49 13.41
C ARG A 106 7.70 9.12 12.95
N TYR A 107 8.23 8.66 11.82
CA TYR A 107 8.00 7.32 11.28
C TYR A 107 8.96 6.32 11.90
N ARG A 108 8.55 5.06 12.04
CA ARG A 108 9.45 3.99 12.46
C ARG A 108 9.97 3.24 11.24
N LEU A 109 11.28 3.27 11.05
CA LEU A 109 12.00 2.49 10.05
C LEU A 109 12.49 1.20 10.70
N ILE A 110 12.09 0.05 10.15
CA ILE A 110 12.57 -1.27 10.55
C ILE A 110 13.15 -1.94 9.31
N VAL A 111 14.37 -2.47 9.42
CA VAL A 111 15.02 -3.24 8.35
C VAL A 111 15.78 -4.39 8.96
N GLN A 112 15.57 -5.60 8.46
CA GLN A 112 16.31 -6.80 8.83
C GLN A 112 17.37 -7.14 7.78
N GLY A 113 18.32 -8.01 8.17
CA GLY A 113 19.43 -8.40 7.29
C GLY A 113 20.69 -7.59 7.52
N SER A 114 21.73 -7.85 6.74
CA SER A 114 23.04 -7.21 6.84
C SER A 114 23.32 -6.35 5.61
N GLY A 115 23.54 -5.07 5.80
CA GLY A 115 23.78 -4.13 4.72
C GLY A 115 23.61 -2.69 5.13
N GLN A 116 23.26 -1.85 4.18
CA GLN A 116 23.03 -0.42 4.38
C GLN A 116 21.88 0.07 3.52
N VAL A 117 20.99 0.84 4.14
CA VAL A 117 19.92 1.55 3.44
C VAL A 117 20.08 3.05 3.59
N ARG A 118 19.64 3.80 2.57
CA ARG A 118 19.58 5.24 2.58
C ARG A 118 18.14 5.71 2.33
N LEU A 119 17.71 6.70 3.10
CA LEU A 119 16.48 7.44 2.86
C LEU A 119 16.81 8.83 2.32
N TRP A 120 15.98 9.32 1.40
CA TRP A 120 16.04 10.69 0.91
C TRP A 120 14.68 11.19 0.40
N GLY A 121 14.55 12.49 0.13
CA GLY A 121 13.28 13.14 -0.20
C GLY A 121 12.66 13.83 1.02
N ALA A 122 11.47 13.45 1.42
CA ALA A 122 10.77 14.01 2.60
C ALA A 122 11.45 13.70 3.94
N THR A 123 12.43 12.83 3.95
CA THR A 123 13.34 12.50 5.06
C THR A 123 14.75 12.26 4.52
N SER A 124 15.73 12.09 5.39
CA SER A 124 17.09 11.74 4.99
C SER A 124 17.80 10.94 6.08
N GLY A 125 18.73 10.09 5.65
CA GLY A 125 19.60 9.35 6.57
C GLY A 125 20.15 8.08 5.93
N THR A 126 21.31 7.63 6.43
CA THR A 126 21.92 6.36 6.04
C THR A 126 22.04 5.47 7.28
N PHE A 127 21.59 4.23 7.15
CA PHE A 127 21.43 3.31 8.25
C PHE A 127 22.11 1.98 7.98
N GLN A 128 22.95 1.54 8.92
CA GLN A 128 23.47 0.18 8.91
C GLN A 128 22.40 -0.78 9.42
N CYS A 129 22.23 -1.91 8.73
CA CYS A 129 21.21 -2.90 9.04
C CYS A 129 21.81 -4.15 9.76
N PRO A 130 21.09 -4.76 10.70
CA PRO A 130 19.68 -4.48 11.02
C PRO A 130 19.49 -3.14 11.74
N VAL A 131 18.33 -2.50 11.52
CA VAL A 131 17.98 -1.22 12.16
C VAL A 131 16.51 -1.21 12.57
N ASP A 132 16.23 -0.58 13.70
CA ASP A 132 14.88 -0.24 14.19
C ASP A 132 14.98 1.14 14.84
N THR A 133 14.48 2.16 14.16
CA THR A 133 14.68 3.55 14.58
C THR A 133 13.54 4.46 14.15
N MET A 134 13.50 5.65 14.74
CA MET A 134 12.55 6.70 14.37
C MET A 134 13.21 7.71 13.45
N VAL A 135 12.56 8.00 12.32
CA VAL A 135 12.98 9.03 11.35
C VAL A 135 11.94 10.12 11.24
N THR A 136 12.38 11.37 11.08
CA THR A 136 11.44 12.50 10.92
C THR A 136 11.15 12.72 9.44
N VAL A 137 9.87 12.74 9.08
CA VAL A 137 9.38 13.00 7.73
C VAL A 137 8.65 14.34 7.70
N ASN A 138 8.97 15.15 6.70
CA ASN A 138 8.23 16.37 6.38
C ASN A 138 7.54 16.20 5.03
N ALA A 139 6.23 15.98 5.04
CA ALA A 139 5.43 15.71 3.84
C ALA A 139 5.49 16.84 2.79
N ASN A 140 5.79 18.08 3.19
CA ASN A 140 5.96 19.21 2.25
C ASN A 140 7.21 19.10 1.38
N ASN A 141 8.14 18.19 1.70
CA ASN A 141 9.37 17.98 0.94
C ASN A 141 9.24 16.89 -0.14
N GLY A 142 8.02 16.50 -0.51
CA GLY A 142 7.75 15.49 -1.53
C GLY A 142 7.56 14.09 -0.96
N GLY A 143 7.91 13.05 -1.72
CA GLY A 143 7.83 11.66 -1.28
C GLY A 143 9.10 11.17 -0.57
N VAL A 144 9.10 9.89 -0.22
CA VAL A 144 10.24 9.21 0.40
C VAL A 144 10.81 8.17 -0.56
N VAL A 145 12.12 8.16 -0.71
CA VAL A 145 12.84 7.11 -1.42
C VAL A 145 13.67 6.31 -0.42
N LEU A 146 13.50 4.99 -0.47
CA LEU A 146 14.37 4.04 0.21
C LEU A 146 15.29 3.40 -0.83
N GLU A 147 16.58 3.49 -0.60
CA GLU A 147 17.61 2.88 -1.44
C GLU A 147 18.36 1.82 -0.64
N ILE A 148 18.54 0.63 -1.21
CA ILE A 148 19.43 -0.40 -0.66
C ILE A 148 20.78 -0.20 -1.34
N GLU A 149 21.74 0.34 -0.59
CA GLU A 149 23.10 0.59 -1.07
C GLU A 149 23.99 -0.63 -0.90
N ARG A 150 23.74 -1.45 0.13
CA ARG A 150 24.43 -2.73 0.38
C ARG A 150 23.48 -3.77 0.94
N SER A 151 23.62 -5.00 0.49
CA SER A 151 22.91 -6.19 0.99
C SER A 151 23.82 -7.40 0.85
N THR A 152 24.09 -8.10 1.93
CA THR A 152 25.00 -9.24 1.98
C THR A 152 24.26 -10.52 1.62
N ALA A 153 24.74 -11.29 0.65
CA ALA A 153 24.08 -12.51 0.17
C ALA A 153 23.85 -13.58 1.28
N SER A 154 24.72 -13.67 2.28
CA SER A 154 24.58 -14.62 3.39
C SER A 154 23.49 -14.23 4.41
N ASN A 155 23.07 -12.96 4.43
CA ASN A 155 22.00 -12.44 5.29
C ASN A 155 21.39 -11.19 4.63
N PRO A 156 20.65 -11.37 3.51
CA PRO A 156 20.22 -10.22 2.71
C PRO A 156 19.19 -9.35 3.42
N ILE A 157 19.13 -8.09 2.98
CA ILE A 157 18.11 -7.13 3.44
C ILE A 157 16.72 -7.71 3.19
N ARG A 158 15.84 -7.57 4.18
CA ARG A 158 14.46 -8.06 4.17
C ARG A 158 13.63 -7.34 5.23
N ASP A 159 12.32 -7.61 5.23
CA ASP A 159 11.37 -7.15 6.25
C ASP A 159 11.44 -5.65 6.51
N VAL A 160 11.62 -4.87 5.42
CA VAL A 160 11.56 -3.42 5.50
C VAL A 160 10.15 -2.99 5.85
N LYS A 161 10.03 -2.12 6.86
CA LYS A 161 8.78 -1.45 7.24
C LYS A 161 9.03 0.04 7.40
N PHE A 162 8.05 0.83 6.97
CA PHE A 162 8.04 2.27 7.14
C PHE A 162 6.70 2.71 7.71
N ILE A 163 6.61 2.66 9.05
CA ILE A 163 5.34 2.76 9.78
C ILE A 163 4.97 4.24 9.98
N PHE A 164 3.72 4.60 9.64
CA PHE A 164 3.18 5.94 9.89
C PHE A 164 3.22 6.32 11.37
N PRO A 165 3.39 7.62 11.70
CA PRO A 165 3.55 8.09 13.09
C PRO A 165 2.47 7.62 14.06
N GLN A 166 1.21 7.64 13.61
CA GLN A 166 0.06 7.26 14.43
C GLN A 166 -0.06 5.77 14.71
N TYR A 167 0.66 4.93 13.95
CA TYR A 167 0.57 3.48 14.05
C TYR A 167 1.82 2.79 14.62
N VAL A 168 2.82 3.55 15.09
CA VAL A 168 4.08 2.98 15.61
C VAL A 168 3.89 2.00 16.77
N ASN A 169 2.79 2.13 17.51
CA ASN A 169 2.46 1.26 18.64
C ASN A 169 1.40 0.19 18.30
N THR A 170 0.75 0.25 17.15
CA THR A 170 -0.37 -0.66 16.81
C THR A 170 -0.16 -1.48 15.56
N TYR A 171 0.82 -1.13 14.69
CA TYR A 171 1.05 -1.75 13.38
C TYR A 171 1.18 -3.27 13.42
N GLN A 172 1.59 -3.85 14.54
CA GLN A 172 1.75 -5.31 14.69
C GLN A 172 0.40 -6.05 14.67
N ASN A 173 -0.69 -5.36 15.08
CA ASN A 173 -2.03 -5.90 15.17
C ASN A 173 -3.05 -5.08 14.34
N GLN A 174 -2.57 -4.13 13.56
CA GLN A 174 -3.39 -3.25 12.74
C GLN A 174 -2.76 -3.10 11.35
N THR A 175 -3.32 -3.77 10.37
CA THR A 175 -2.83 -3.76 8.98
C THR A 175 -3.25 -2.50 8.24
N PHE A 176 -4.52 -2.10 8.39
CA PHE A 176 -5.10 -0.99 7.64
C PHE A 176 -5.15 0.28 8.47
N THR A 177 -4.96 1.44 7.80
CA THR A 177 -5.10 2.73 8.46
C THR A 177 -6.55 2.98 8.88
N THR A 178 -6.72 3.75 9.96
CA THR A 178 -8.06 4.15 10.41
C THR A 178 -8.74 5.05 9.38
N GLU A 179 -7.97 5.89 8.70
CA GLU A 179 -8.43 6.79 7.64
C GLU A 179 -9.03 6.00 6.48
N PHE A 180 -8.34 4.95 6.03
CA PHE A 180 -8.84 4.07 4.95
C PHE A 180 -10.09 3.31 5.39
N LEU A 181 -10.11 2.74 6.59
CA LEU A 181 -11.30 2.06 7.13
C LEU A 181 -12.49 3.02 7.24
N ASN A 182 -12.25 4.28 7.65
CA ASN A 182 -13.29 5.31 7.69
C ASN A 182 -13.78 5.72 6.31
N PHE A 183 -12.91 5.73 5.30
CA PHE A 183 -13.27 6.02 3.92
C PHE A 183 -14.27 5.00 3.37
N ILE A 184 -14.08 3.72 3.66
CA ILE A 184 -14.94 2.65 3.15
C ILE A 184 -16.14 2.31 4.04
N LYS A 185 -16.27 2.91 5.23
CA LYS A 185 -17.23 2.50 6.27
C LYS A 185 -18.69 2.50 5.82
N ASP A 186 -19.08 3.46 4.96
CA ASP A 186 -20.47 3.68 4.55
C ASP A 186 -20.88 2.81 3.34
N PHE A 187 -19.96 2.06 2.76
CA PHE A 187 -20.25 1.12 1.68
C PHE A 187 -20.52 -0.27 2.24
N GLN A 188 -21.46 -1.00 1.64
CA GLN A 188 -21.77 -2.37 2.03
C GLN A 188 -20.84 -3.38 1.36
N SER A 189 -20.53 -3.18 0.09
CA SER A 189 -19.69 -4.08 -0.70
C SER A 189 -18.48 -3.36 -1.29
N ILE A 190 -17.38 -4.09 -1.43
CA ILE A 190 -16.13 -3.59 -2.01
C ILE A 190 -15.76 -4.46 -3.20
N ARG A 191 -15.56 -3.82 -4.35
CA ARG A 191 -15.07 -4.47 -5.56
C ARG A 191 -13.55 -4.35 -5.63
N PHE A 192 -12.88 -5.50 -5.82
CA PHE A 192 -11.42 -5.63 -5.80
C PHE A 192 -10.78 -5.80 -7.18
N MET A 193 -11.44 -5.36 -8.25
CA MET A 193 -10.94 -5.53 -9.61
C MET A 193 -9.53 -4.95 -9.79
N ASP A 194 -9.31 -3.72 -9.32
CA ASP A 194 -8.04 -3.02 -9.49
C ASP A 194 -6.98 -3.48 -8.45
N TRP A 195 -7.41 -3.88 -7.25
CA TRP A 195 -6.50 -4.50 -6.29
C TRP A 195 -5.93 -5.81 -6.81
N LEU A 196 -6.76 -6.64 -7.45
CA LEU A 196 -6.35 -7.92 -8.02
C LEU A 196 -5.71 -7.79 -9.41
N ARG A 197 -5.66 -6.56 -9.97
CA ARG A 197 -5.14 -6.32 -11.32
C ARG A 197 -5.74 -7.27 -12.36
N THR A 198 -7.05 -7.53 -12.29
CA THR A 198 -7.71 -8.58 -13.10
C THR A 198 -7.70 -8.29 -14.58
N ASN A 199 -7.66 -7.02 -15.00
CA ASN A 199 -7.42 -6.64 -16.38
C ASN A 199 -5.92 -6.77 -16.68
N ASP A 200 -5.58 -7.52 -17.72
CA ASP A 200 -4.20 -7.77 -18.16
C ASP A 200 -3.29 -8.43 -17.09
N SER A 201 -3.90 -9.12 -16.12
CA SER A 201 -3.14 -9.84 -15.08
C SER A 201 -2.24 -10.91 -15.71
N PRO A 202 -0.95 -11.00 -15.31
CA PRO A 202 -0.07 -12.07 -15.73
C PRO A 202 -0.35 -13.39 -14.98
N VAL A 203 -1.17 -13.36 -13.94
CA VAL A 203 -1.41 -14.49 -13.02
C VAL A 203 -2.28 -15.54 -13.69
N LYS A 204 -1.82 -16.80 -13.70
CA LYS A 204 -2.49 -17.96 -14.26
C LYS A 204 -2.78 -19.04 -13.22
N THR A 205 -1.87 -19.21 -12.26
CA THR A 205 -1.95 -20.23 -11.23
C THR A 205 -2.00 -19.61 -9.83
N TRP A 206 -2.56 -20.31 -8.86
CA TRP A 206 -2.62 -19.87 -7.48
C TRP A 206 -1.23 -19.54 -6.88
N SER A 207 -0.20 -20.27 -7.29
CA SER A 207 1.17 -20.08 -6.80
C SER A 207 1.84 -18.78 -7.28
N GLU A 208 1.34 -18.16 -8.36
CA GLU A 208 1.88 -16.91 -8.90
C GLU A 208 1.34 -15.66 -8.23
N ARG A 209 0.32 -15.80 -7.34
CA ARG A 209 -0.27 -14.66 -6.64
C ARG A 209 0.74 -13.95 -5.75
N THR A 210 0.52 -12.67 -5.50
CA THR A 210 1.28 -11.95 -4.47
C THR A 210 0.96 -12.51 -3.09
N LEU A 211 1.95 -12.60 -2.21
CA LEU A 211 1.81 -13.03 -0.82
C LEU A 211 1.98 -11.84 0.13
N PRO A 212 1.45 -11.89 1.36
CA PRO A 212 1.67 -10.85 2.37
C PRO A 212 3.15 -10.60 2.70
N ALA A 213 3.98 -11.64 2.59
CA ALA A 213 5.43 -11.56 2.82
C ALA A 213 6.18 -10.80 1.72
N HIS A 214 5.55 -10.57 0.54
CA HIS A 214 6.17 -9.75 -0.50
C HIS A 214 6.34 -8.31 -0.01
N TYR A 215 7.47 -7.70 -0.36
CA TYR A 215 7.84 -6.38 0.19
C TYR A 215 6.83 -5.28 -0.15
N THR A 216 6.20 -5.34 -1.32
CA THR A 216 5.17 -4.39 -1.77
C THR A 216 3.92 -5.12 -2.27
N GLN A 217 2.78 -4.43 -2.23
CA GLN A 217 1.50 -4.88 -2.74
C GLN A 217 1.08 -4.15 -4.04
N THR A 218 2.01 -3.40 -4.66
CA THR A 218 1.75 -2.63 -5.90
C THR A 218 2.03 -3.41 -7.19
N LYS A 219 2.39 -4.69 -7.07
CA LYS A 219 2.77 -5.54 -8.20
C LYS A 219 1.65 -5.73 -9.23
N ASN A 220 2.04 -6.04 -10.46
CA ASN A 220 1.10 -6.43 -11.53
C ASN A 220 0.34 -7.73 -11.22
N ASN A 221 0.83 -8.56 -10.28
CA ASN A 221 0.12 -9.74 -9.78
C ASN A 221 -1.02 -9.38 -8.80
N GLY A 222 -1.18 -8.10 -8.46
CA GLY A 222 -2.20 -7.60 -7.54
C GLY A 222 -1.81 -7.70 -6.06
N VAL A 223 -2.72 -7.31 -5.21
CA VAL A 223 -2.61 -7.40 -3.74
C VAL A 223 -2.81 -8.85 -3.30
N ALA A 224 -2.13 -9.25 -2.22
CA ALA A 224 -2.33 -10.56 -1.61
C ALA A 224 -3.79 -10.79 -1.20
N TRP A 225 -4.34 -11.95 -1.49
CA TRP A 225 -5.71 -12.33 -1.14
C TRP A 225 -5.98 -12.27 0.36
N GLU A 226 -4.97 -12.57 1.14
CA GLU A 226 -5.01 -12.52 2.60
C GLU A 226 -5.38 -11.12 3.10
N TYR A 227 -4.86 -10.05 2.46
CA TYR A 227 -5.23 -8.67 2.79
C TYR A 227 -6.67 -8.31 2.36
N ILE A 228 -7.16 -8.87 1.26
CA ILE A 228 -8.55 -8.67 0.83
C ILE A 228 -9.51 -9.29 1.85
N ILE A 229 -9.23 -10.52 2.26
CA ILE A 229 -10.02 -11.24 3.26
C ILE A 229 -9.96 -10.52 4.61
N GLU A 230 -8.77 -10.12 5.04
CA GLU A 230 -8.56 -9.37 6.28
C GLU A 230 -9.33 -8.04 6.28
N LEU A 231 -9.29 -7.30 5.16
CA LEU A 231 -10.01 -6.04 5.02
C LEU A 231 -11.52 -6.23 5.16
N CYS A 232 -12.08 -7.19 4.42
CA CYS A 232 -13.52 -7.46 4.48
C CYS A 232 -13.96 -7.90 5.86
N ASN A 233 -13.18 -8.74 6.55
CA ASN A 233 -13.45 -9.17 7.91
C ASN A 233 -13.35 -8.01 8.92
N THR A 234 -12.32 -7.17 8.81
CA THR A 234 -12.10 -6.02 9.70
C THR A 234 -13.18 -4.96 9.52
N ALA A 235 -13.53 -4.65 8.29
CA ALA A 235 -14.50 -3.61 7.96
C ALA A 235 -15.94 -4.12 7.92
N GLN A 236 -16.18 -5.45 8.06
CA GLN A 236 -17.49 -6.10 7.95
C GLN A 236 -18.19 -5.75 6.63
N LYS A 237 -17.49 -6.02 5.51
CA LYS A 237 -17.95 -5.72 4.14
C LYS A 237 -18.06 -6.98 3.29
N ASP A 238 -18.98 -6.92 2.33
CA ASP A 238 -19.10 -7.96 1.31
C ASP A 238 -18.00 -7.75 0.25
N ALA A 239 -17.34 -8.84 -0.14
CA ALA A 239 -16.33 -8.82 -1.16
C ALA A 239 -16.92 -9.10 -2.56
N TRP A 240 -16.69 -8.18 -3.50
CA TRP A 240 -16.90 -8.45 -4.92
C TRP A 240 -15.54 -8.77 -5.56
N ILE A 241 -15.35 -10.05 -5.83
CA ILE A 241 -14.10 -10.57 -6.37
C ILE A 241 -14.19 -10.69 -7.89
N ASN A 242 -13.13 -10.28 -8.56
CA ASN A 242 -12.91 -10.50 -9.98
C ASN A 242 -11.72 -11.47 -10.13
N ILE A 243 -11.90 -12.55 -10.86
CA ILE A 243 -10.83 -13.52 -11.12
C ILE A 243 -10.00 -13.05 -12.32
N PRO A 244 -8.64 -13.17 -12.28
CA PRO A 244 -7.79 -12.88 -13.41
C PRO A 244 -8.21 -13.68 -14.65
N HIS A 245 -8.23 -13.03 -15.81
CA HIS A 245 -8.79 -13.60 -17.05
C HIS A 245 -8.02 -14.81 -17.59
N GLN A 246 -6.77 -15.03 -17.15
CA GLN A 246 -5.95 -16.18 -17.54
C GLN A 246 -5.87 -17.25 -16.45
N ALA A 247 -6.57 -17.05 -15.31
CA ALA A 247 -6.55 -18.00 -14.21
C ALA A 247 -7.07 -19.38 -14.65
N ASN A 248 -6.36 -20.43 -14.24
CA ASN A 248 -6.79 -21.80 -14.43
C ASN A 248 -7.72 -22.27 -13.30
N ASP A 249 -8.25 -23.52 -13.42
CA ASP A 249 -9.20 -24.08 -12.45
C ASP A 249 -8.59 -24.23 -11.04
N ASP A 250 -7.26 -24.41 -10.92
CA ASP A 250 -6.59 -24.47 -9.60
C ASP A 250 -6.54 -23.12 -8.89
N TYR A 251 -6.76 -22.02 -9.61
CA TYR A 251 -6.81 -20.68 -9.04
C TYR A 251 -8.19 -20.38 -8.43
N ILE A 252 -9.26 -20.97 -8.97
CA ILE A 252 -10.66 -20.72 -8.62
C ILE A 252 -11.13 -21.64 -7.51
#